data_d546fbfef93d5e3aa5db88d1cbef369e
#
_entry.id   d546fbfef93d5e3aa5db88d1cbef369e
#
_cell.length_a   1.000
_cell.length_b   1.000
_cell.length_c   1.000
_cell.angle_alpha   90.00
_cell.angle_beta   90.00
_cell.angle_gamma   90.00
#
_symmetry.space_group_name_H-M   'P 1'
#
loop_
_entity.id
_entity.type
_entity.pdbx_description
1 polymer ?
#
loop_
_entity_poly.entity_id
_entity_poly.type
_entity_poly.pdbx_seq_one_letter_code
_entity_poly.pdbx_strand_id
1 'polypeptide(L)'
;QTGCKTADKPIKAQEVFSLSVLAELAFSYWLNESKKEQTSIPQNEYKPAIAVNCPTSMRIDEIASHFNAKVFRAEVGEANVVNTARLARNEGYTVRILGEGSNGGTITYPSSVRDPINTIFAFVKLLTIRDESLDKTSALNNGTLDNSTSLDNATFDKKQTDNSKTQSTTIKPGLFHIWCNLSNQLNKYTPDFTLQDIIDTLPVYTTTGVSEPRAILKVATLDQAKLKGNFQKVFEESWKKDSQNLLKKYGILSYKCIITNGTKETIDVTDFSTSGKGGLKIQFFENSETPTAFIWMRGSGTEPVFRIMCDVKGDNSIKEKELLEWETLLLQEADKLSK
;
A
#
# COMPACT_ATOMS: atom_id res chain seq x y z
N GLN A 1 3.53 7.97 -21.78
CA GLN A 1 4.95 7.64 -21.92
C GLN A 1 5.60 8.77 -22.71
N THR A 2 6.58 9.43 -22.15
CA THR A 2 7.10 10.71 -22.64
C THR A 2 8.42 10.60 -23.41
N GLY A 3 8.84 9.38 -23.85
CA GLY A 3 10.12 9.19 -24.54
C GLY A 3 11.37 9.51 -23.69
N CYS A 4 11.21 9.66 -22.38
CA CYS A 4 12.31 9.79 -21.42
C CYS A 4 12.96 8.42 -21.20
N LYS A 5 14.26 8.37 -20.90
CA LYS A 5 14.98 7.10 -20.61
C LYS A 5 14.34 6.29 -19.47
N THR A 6 13.60 6.93 -18.58
CA THR A 6 12.80 6.29 -17.54
C THR A 6 11.50 5.68 -18.07
N ALA A 7 11.06 6.00 -19.29
CA ALA A 7 9.87 5.43 -19.90
C ALA A 7 10.10 3.98 -20.41
N ASP A 8 11.34 3.53 -20.51
CA ASP A 8 11.70 2.16 -20.92
C ASP A 8 11.39 1.13 -19.80
N LYS A 9 11.13 1.60 -18.56
CA LYS A 9 10.69 0.77 -17.44
C LYS A 9 9.33 1.28 -16.94
N PRO A 10 8.22 0.75 -17.47
CA PRO A 10 6.91 1.15 -16.99
C PRO A 10 6.75 0.78 -15.50
N ILE A 11 6.24 1.71 -14.71
CA ILE A 11 5.87 1.45 -13.32
C ILE A 11 4.74 0.41 -13.33
N LYS A 12 4.88 -0.67 -12.57
CA LYS A 12 3.86 -1.71 -12.47
C LYS A 12 2.60 -1.14 -11.78
N ALA A 13 1.42 -1.67 -12.15
CA ALA A 13 0.13 -1.22 -11.59
C ALA A 13 0.13 -1.21 -10.05
N GLN A 14 0.74 -2.20 -9.43
CA GLN A 14 0.84 -2.29 -7.97
C GLN A 14 1.79 -1.26 -7.35
N GLU A 15 2.83 -0.84 -8.08
CA GLU A 15 3.72 0.25 -7.67
C GLU A 15 2.99 1.59 -7.76
N VAL A 16 2.21 1.81 -8.82
CA VAL A 16 1.36 3.00 -8.95
C VAL A 16 0.38 3.09 -7.78
N PHE A 17 -0.26 1.99 -7.42
CA PHE A 17 -1.16 1.95 -6.28
C PHE A 17 -0.42 2.23 -4.97
N SER A 18 0.74 1.62 -4.76
CA SER A 18 1.57 1.82 -3.56
C SER A 18 2.03 3.26 -3.40
N LEU A 19 2.47 3.90 -4.48
CA LEU A 19 2.82 5.33 -4.49
C LEU A 19 1.64 6.23 -4.17
N SER A 20 0.45 5.89 -4.67
CA SER A 20 -0.78 6.64 -4.39
C SER A 20 -1.19 6.50 -2.92
N VAL A 21 -1.06 5.30 -2.36
CA VAL A 21 -1.31 5.05 -0.92
C VAL A 21 -0.32 5.83 -0.07
N LEU A 22 0.97 5.76 -0.38
CA LEU A 22 1.99 6.54 0.30
C LEU A 22 1.69 8.05 0.26
N ALA A 23 1.39 8.58 -0.93
CA ALA A 23 1.11 10.00 -1.11
C ALA A 23 -0.08 10.47 -0.26
N GLU A 24 -1.19 9.71 -0.27
CA GLU A 24 -2.40 10.11 0.45
C GLU A 24 -2.29 9.89 1.96
N LEU A 25 -1.57 8.88 2.42
CA LEU A 25 -1.28 8.70 3.85
C LEU A 25 -0.33 9.80 4.37
N ALA A 26 0.76 10.06 3.66
CA ALA A 26 1.70 11.12 4.03
C ALA A 26 1.02 12.50 4.02
N PHE A 27 0.19 12.79 3.01
CA PHE A 27 -0.56 14.03 2.94
C PHE A 27 -1.61 14.15 4.06
N SER A 28 -2.29 13.05 4.38
CA SER A 28 -3.25 13.02 5.50
C SER A 28 -2.55 13.28 6.84
N TYR A 29 -1.39 12.66 7.05
CA TYR A 29 -0.56 12.87 8.22
C TYR A 29 -0.09 14.33 8.32
N TRP A 30 0.47 14.85 7.24
CA TRP A 30 0.94 16.25 7.14
C TRP A 30 -0.17 17.27 7.45
N LEU A 31 -1.39 17.05 6.94
CA LEU A 31 -2.55 17.89 7.25
C LEU A 31 -2.95 17.81 8.73
N ASN A 32 -2.89 16.62 9.32
CA ASN A 32 -3.23 16.43 10.73
C ASN A 32 -2.23 17.15 11.64
N GLU A 33 -0.92 17.02 11.39
CA GLU A 33 0.11 17.71 12.16
C GLU A 33 0.00 19.25 12.00
N SER A 34 -0.22 19.74 10.77
CA SER A 34 -0.41 21.18 10.52
C SER A 34 -1.63 21.76 11.25
N LYS A 35 -2.69 20.99 11.45
CA LYS A 35 -3.86 21.42 12.23
C LYS A 35 -3.57 21.48 13.73
N LYS A 36 -2.79 20.54 14.27
CA LYS A 36 -2.40 20.54 15.69
C LYS A 36 -1.61 21.78 16.05
N GLU A 37 -0.74 22.26 15.14
CA GLU A 37 0.04 23.47 15.33
C GLU A 37 -0.81 24.76 15.34
N GLN A 38 -1.96 24.75 14.66
CA GLN A 38 -2.80 25.94 14.46
C GLN A 38 -3.92 26.10 15.50
N THR A 39 -4.29 25.03 16.21
CA THR A 39 -5.44 25.05 17.11
C THR A 39 -5.11 24.45 18.47
N SER A 40 -5.45 25.19 19.56
CA SER A 40 -5.44 24.69 20.93
C SER A 40 -6.72 23.90 21.28
N ILE A 41 -7.64 23.71 20.33
CA ILE A 41 -8.90 23.00 20.56
C ILE A 41 -8.64 21.49 20.44
N PRO A 42 -9.14 20.65 21.36
CA PRO A 42 -9.05 19.21 21.25
C PRO A 42 -9.69 18.76 19.93
N GLN A 43 -8.88 18.12 19.07
CA GLN A 43 -9.36 17.56 17.83
C GLN A 43 -9.87 16.13 18.05
N ASN A 44 -10.81 15.68 17.22
CA ASN A 44 -11.16 14.27 17.16
C ASN A 44 -9.89 13.45 16.91
N GLU A 45 -9.83 12.27 17.53
CA GLU A 45 -8.71 11.36 17.36
C GLU A 45 -8.49 11.06 15.87
N TYR A 46 -7.26 11.29 15.39
CA TYR A 46 -6.89 11.00 14.02
C TYR A 46 -6.71 9.48 13.82
N LYS A 47 -7.60 8.89 13.04
CA LYS A 47 -7.63 7.44 12.74
C LYS A 47 -7.43 7.23 11.24
N PRO A 48 -6.18 7.22 10.75
CA PRO A 48 -5.94 6.99 9.33
C PRO A 48 -6.31 5.56 8.93
N ALA A 49 -6.86 5.41 7.73
CA ALA A 49 -7.16 4.10 7.17
C ALA A 49 -7.17 4.13 5.63
N ILE A 50 -7.08 2.93 5.06
CA ILE A 50 -7.22 2.66 3.62
C ILE A 50 -8.20 1.52 3.43
N ALA A 51 -8.86 1.46 2.27
CA ALA A 51 -9.74 0.36 1.90
C ALA A 51 -9.28 -0.25 0.58
N VAL A 52 -9.07 -1.57 0.54
CA VAL A 52 -8.56 -2.27 -0.63
C VAL A 52 -9.30 -3.57 -0.88
N ASN A 53 -9.19 -4.13 -2.08
CA ASN A 53 -9.68 -5.49 -2.31
C ASN A 53 -8.75 -6.55 -1.69
N CYS A 54 -9.29 -7.72 -1.43
CA CYS A 54 -8.60 -8.82 -0.74
C CYS A 54 -7.26 -9.21 -1.37
N PRO A 55 -7.12 -9.36 -2.71
CA PRO A 55 -5.87 -9.76 -3.35
C PRO A 55 -4.83 -8.62 -3.48
N THR A 56 -5.12 -7.42 -3.01
CA THR A 56 -4.10 -6.36 -2.96
C THR A 56 -2.90 -6.82 -2.13
N SER A 57 -1.68 -6.59 -2.66
CA SER A 57 -0.42 -6.95 -2.02
C SER A 57 -0.32 -6.47 -0.57
N MET A 58 0.33 -7.27 0.28
CA MET A 58 0.66 -6.91 1.66
C MET A 58 1.69 -5.77 1.77
N ARG A 59 2.29 -5.35 0.67
CA ARG A 59 3.07 -4.10 0.60
C ARG A 59 2.29 -2.91 1.17
N ILE A 60 0.97 -2.90 0.94
CA ILE A 60 0.09 -1.83 1.42
C ILE A 60 -0.05 -1.84 2.94
N ASP A 61 -0.09 -3.04 3.55
CA ASP A 61 -0.14 -3.18 5.01
C ASP A 61 1.16 -2.66 5.64
N GLU A 62 2.30 -2.93 5.01
CA GLU A 62 3.60 -2.44 5.48
C GLU A 62 3.70 -0.90 5.37
N ILE A 63 3.28 -0.31 4.25
CA ILE A 63 3.21 1.16 4.12
C ILE A 63 2.27 1.75 5.19
N ALA A 64 1.08 1.18 5.34
CA ALA A 64 0.07 1.65 6.27
C ALA A 64 0.55 1.60 7.74
N SER A 65 1.29 0.56 8.11
CA SER A 65 1.79 0.37 9.48
C SER A 65 2.68 1.53 9.94
N HIS A 66 3.48 2.11 9.06
CA HIS A 66 4.33 3.27 9.39
C HIS A 66 3.53 4.54 9.72
N PHE A 67 2.30 4.63 9.24
CA PHE A 67 1.37 5.73 9.54
C PHE A 67 0.36 5.39 10.64
N ASN A 68 0.47 4.23 11.29
CA ASN A 68 -0.55 3.67 12.19
C ASN A 68 -1.93 3.60 11.50
N ALA A 69 -1.94 3.39 10.20
CA ALA A 69 -3.17 3.34 9.41
C ALA A 69 -3.74 1.92 9.34
N LYS A 70 -5.05 1.81 9.53
CA LYS A 70 -5.76 0.53 9.41
C LYS A 70 -6.02 0.20 7.95
N VAL A 71 -5.80 -1.06 7.56
CA VAL A 71 -6.15 -1.59 6.24
C VAL A 71 -7.46 -2.35 6.35
N PHE A 72 -8.51 -1.88 5.68
CA PHE A 72 -9.77 -2.58 5.52
C PHE A 72 -9.78 -3.33 4.18
N ARG A 73 -10.13 -4.60 4.22
CA ARG A 73 -10.18 -5.43 3.01
C ARG A 73 -11.60 -5.84 2.67
N ALA A 74 -11.93 -5.77 1.40
CA ALA A 74 -13.24 -6.12 0.85
C ALA A 74 -13.09 -7.19 -0.24
N GLU A 75 -14.21 -7.77 -0.65
CA GLU A 75 -14.29 -8.58 -1.85
C GLU A 75 -13.89 -7.78 -3.10
N VAL A 76 -13.39 -8.45 -4.11
CA VAL A 76 -13.09 -7.86 -5.43
C VAL A 76 -14.33 -7.17 -5.98
N GLY A 77 -14.13 -6.00 -6.53
CA GLY A 77 -15.18 -5.16 -7.10
C GLY A 77 -15.16 -3.75 -6.50
N GLU A 78 -15.14 -2.75 -7.36
CA GLU A 78 -15.01 -1.35 -6.98
C GLU A 78 -16.08 -0.93 -5.96
N ALA A 79 -17.33 -1.35 -6.16
CA ALA A 79 -18.44 -1.05 -5.25
C ALA A 79 -18.20 -1.60 -3.83
N ASN A 80 -17.58 -2.77 -3.68
CA ASN A 80 -17.28 -3.34 -2.38
C ASN A 80 -16.26 -2.49 -1.64
N VAL A 81 -15.19 -2.08 -2.32
CA VAL A 81 -14.13 -1.25 -1.73
C VAL A 81 -14.65 0.15 -1.36
N VAL A 82 -15.48 0.75 -2.24
CA VAL A 82 -16.11 2.06 -1.97
C VAL A 82 -17.04 1.98 -0.75
N ASN A 83 -17.86 0.94 -0.66
CA ASN A 83 -18.76 0.75 0.49
C ASN A 83 -17.97 0.49 1.78
N THR A 84 -16.89 -0.31 1.73
CA THR A 84 -16.00 -0.54 2.88
C THR A 84 -15.38 0.77 3.37
N ALA A 85 -14.89 1.62 2.46
CA ALA A 85 -14.37 2.94 2.83
C ALA A 85 -15.44 3.84 3.44
N ARG A 86 -16.69 3.77 2.93
CA ARG A 86 -17.83 4.53 3.50
C ARG A 86 -18.13 4.07 4.92
N LEU A 87 -18.19 2.76 5.16
CA LEU A 87 -18.40 2.20 6.50
C LEU A 87 -17.30 2.63 7.47
N ALA A 88 -16.03 2.51 7.06
CA ALA A 88 -14.91 2.96 7.89
C ALA A 88 -14.99 4.46 8.24
N ARG A 89 -15.38 5.32 7.28
CA ARG A 89 -15.57 6.76 7.55
C ARG A 89 -16.71 7.00 8.56
N ASN A 90 -17.78 6.24 8.50
CA ASN A 90 -18.89 6.32 9.48
C ASN A 90 -18.43 5.90 10.89
N GLU A 91 -17.40 5.07 11.01
CA GLU A 91 -16.76 4.69 12.27
C GLU A 91 -15.68 5.71 12.73
N GLY A 92 -15.54 6.84 12.02
CA GLY A 92 -14.62 7.92 12.36
C GLY A 92 -13.21 7.78 11.77
N TYR A 93 -12.97 6.82 10.89
CA TYR A 93 -11.68 6.70 10.21
C TYR A 93 -11.52 7.74 9.10
N THR A 94 -10.29 8.21 8.93
CA THR A 94 -9.88 9.09 7.82
C THR A 94 -9.40 8.22 6.66
N VAL A 95 -10.28 7.91 5.72
CA VAL A 95 -9.96 7.12 4.52
C VAL A 95 -9.85 8.05 3.31
N ARG A 96 -8.63 8.40 2.91
CA ARG A 96 -8.36 9.28 1.76
C ARG A 96 -8.14 8.52 0.46
N ILE A 97 -7.63 7.27 0.54
CA ILE A 97 -7.31 6.42 -0.59
C ILE A 97 -7.98 5.06 -0.44
N LEU A 98 -8.53 4.56 -1.51
CA LEU A 98 -9.11 3.23 -1.61
C LEU A 98 -8.91 2.70 -3.04
N GLY A 99 -9.10 1.40 -3.22
CA GLY A 99 -9.06 0.85 -4.57
C GLY A 99 -8.73 -0.63 -4.67
N GLU A 100 -8.63 -1.09 -5.89
CA GLU A 100 -8.24 -2.45 -6.23
C GLU A 100 -6.77 -2.48 -6.62
N GLY A 101 -5.89 -2.53 -5.63
CA GLY A 101 -4.44 -2.48 -5.83
C GLY A 101 -3.89 -3.62 -6.67
N SER A 102 -4.59 -4.76 -6.74
CA SER A 102 -4.20 -5.89 -7.58
C SER A 102 -4.21 -5.56 -9.09
N ASN A 103 -5.01 -4.59 -9.53
CA ASN A 103 -5.09 -4.13 -10.92
C ASN A 103 -4.85 -2.63 -11.10
N GLY A 104 -4.35 -1.95 -10.05
CA GLY A 104 -3.96 -0.53 -10.10
C GLY A 104 -5.11 0.47 -10.07
N GLY A 105 -6.32 0.03 -9.74
CA GLY A 105 -7.51 0.91 -9.67
C GLY A 105 -7.51 1.78 -8.42
N THR A 106 -7.11 3.05 -8.54
CA THR A 106 -7.09 4.04 -7.44
C THR A 106 -8.35 4.89 -7.43
N ILE A 107 -8.85 5.16 -6.22
CA ILE A 107 -9.95 6.09 -5.95
C ILE A 107 -9.50 6.98 -4.79
N THR A 108 -9.41 8.28 -5.03
CA THR A 108 -8.99 9.27 -4.03
C THR A 108 -10.18 10.08 -3.56
N TYR A 109 -10.34 10.20 -2.25
CA TYR A 109 -11.41 11.02 -1.66
C TYR A 109 -11.40 12.46 -2.22
N PRO A 110 -12.56 13.05 -2.54
CA PRO A 110 -13.93 12.59 -2.26
C PRO A 110 -14.56 11.71 -3.34
N SER A 111 -13.83 11.31 -4.38
CA SER A 111 -14.36 10.46 -5.46
C SER A 111 -14.85 9.09 -4.94
N SER A 112 -15.81 8.53 -5.68
CA SER A 112 -16.30 7.16 -5.49
C SER A 112 -16.08 6.29 -6.73
N VAL A 113 -15.31 6.79 -7.71
CA VAL A 113 -14.95 6.10 -8.94
C VAL A 113 -13.46 6.27 -9.22
N ARG A 114 -12.92 5.37 -10.01
CA ARG A 114 -11.51 5.46 -10.45
C ARG A 114 -11.29 6.74 -11.23
N ASP A 115 -10.26 7.46 -10.86
CA ASP A 115 -9.87 8.70 -11.53
C ASP A 115 -8.35 8.75 -11.71
N PRO A 116 -7.87 8.54 -12.96
CA PRO A 116 -6.44 8.63 -13.28
C PRO A 116 -5.83 10.01 -13.01
N ILE A 117 -6.61 11.08 -13.13
CA ILE A 117 -6.14 12.44 -12.88
C ILE A 117 -5.81 12.62 -11.39
N ASN A 118 -6.67 12.12 -10.50
CA ASN A 118 -6.40 12.14 -9.06
C ASN A 118 -5.15 11.32 -8.69
N THR A 119 -4.89 10.23 -9.41
CA THR A 119 -3.65 9.46 -9.25
C THR A 119 -2.42 10.31 -9.61
N ILE A 120 -2.49 11.07 -10.71
CA ILE A 120 -1.42 12.01 -11.09
C ILE A 120 -1.24 13.09 -10.01
N PHE A 121 -2.33 13.68 -9.52
CA PHE A 121 -2.25 14.67 -8.45
C PHE A 121 -1.70 14.12 -7.13
N ALA A 122 -1.92 12.85 -6.82
CA ALA A 122 -1.27 12.22 -5.67
C ALA A 122 0.25 12.23 -5.83
N PHE A 123 0.76 11.91 -7.01
CA PHE A 123 2.20 11.95 -7.31
C PHE A 123 2.75 13.39 -7.32
N VAL A 124 2.00 14.33 -7.89
CA VAL A 124 2.38 15.74 -7.87
C VAL A 124 2.52 16.22 -6.42
N LYS A 125 1.55 15.93 -5.52
CA LYS A 125 1.66 16.26 -4.10
C LYS A 125 2.92 15.66 -3.47
N LEU A 126 3.18 14.40 -3.72
CA LEU A 126 4.32 13.68 -3.17
C LEU A 126 5.66 14.29 -3.59
N LEU A 127 5.74 14.81 -4.83
CA LEU A 127 6.95 15.42 -5.40
C LEU A 127 7.11 16.91 -5.06
N THR A 128 6.01 17.64 -4.82
CA THR A 128 6.03 19.10 -4.70
C THR A 128 5.89 19.62 -3.27
N ILE A 129 5.26 18.86 -2.36
CA ILE A 129 5.21 19.23 -0.93
C ILE A 129 6.55 18.82 -0.30
N ARG A 130 7.51 19.74 -0.37
CA ARG A 130 8.89 19.58 0.11
C ARG A 130 9.05 20.26 1.47
N ASP A 131 10.23 20.11 2.05
CA ASP A 131 10.58 20.75 3.31
C ASP A 131 10.51 22.27 3.17
N GLU A 132 9.92 22.93 4.16
CA GLU A 132 9.83 24.37 4.26
C GLU A 132 10.62 24.85 5.47
N SER A 133 11.52 25.84 5.27
CA SER A 133 12.20 26.52 6.36
C SER A 133 11.22 27.44 7.09
N LEU A 134 11.10 27.32 8.40
CA LEU A 134 10.26 28.15 9.26
C LEU A 134 11.01 29.42 9.75
N ASP A 135 12.05 29.87 9.06
CA ASP A 135 12.74 31.10 9.41
C ASP A 135 11.78 32.28 9.35
N LYS A 136 11.50 32.88 10.53
CA LYS A 136 10.59 34.01 10.71
C LYS A 136 11.09 35.32 10.05
N THR A 137 12.21 35.30 9.35
CA THR A 137 12.83 36.47 8.71
C THR A 137 12.31 36.77 7.29
N SER A 138 11.63 35.85 6.64
CA SER A 138 11.11 36.05 5.27
C SER A 138 9.70 36.66 5.19
N ALA A 139 9.02 36.87 6.31
CA ALA A 139 7.66 37.46 6.32
C ALA A 139 7.63 39.00 6.31
N LEU A 140 8.77 39.68 6.33
CA LEU A 140 8.84 41.16 6.42
C LEU A 140 9.22 41.85 5.12
N ASN A 141 9.46 41.16 4.02
CA ASN A 141 9.91 41.77 2.77
C ASN A 141 8.88 41.80 1.62
N ASN A 142 7.59 41.63 1.89
CA ASN A 142 6.54 41.86 0.90
C ASN A 142 5.68 43.07 1.26
N GLY A 143 6.31 44.23 1.38
CA GLY A 143 5.57 45.49 1.56
C GLY A 143 6.49 46.68 1.42
N THR A 144 6.24 47.42 0.33
CA THR A 144 6.74 48.73 -0.02
C THR A 144 8.06 48.80 -0.81
N LEU A 145 7.90 48.99 -2.11
CA LEU A 145 8.77 49.81 -2.93
C LEU A 145 8.71 51.27 -2.39
N ASP A 146 9.81 51.75 -1.90
CA ASP A 146 10.03 53.21 -1.92
C ASP A 146 11.50 53.52 -2.25
N ASN A 147 11.66 54.32 -3.31
CA ASN A 147 12.89 54.87 -3.78
C ASN A 147 13.34 56.00 -2.83
N SER A 148 14.53 55.92 -2.30
CA SER A 148 15.39 57.13 -2.26
C SER A 148 16.82 56.79 -1.80
N THR A 149 17.76 57.27 -2.62
CA THR A 149 19.18 57.42 -2.49
C THR A 149 19.68 57.93 -1.13
N SER A 150 20.81 57.36 -0.64
CA SER A 150 22.05 58.11 -0.51
C SER A 150 23.20 57.25 0.03
N LEU A 151 24.38 57.43 -0.57
CA LEU A 151 25.67 56.98 -0.11
C LEU A 151 25.98 57.62 1.27
N ASP A 152 26.64 56.84 2.15
CA ASP A 152 27.89 57.32 2.77
C ASP A 152 28.67 56.17 3.43
N ASN A 153 29.99 56.27 3.30
CA ASN A 153 31.05 55.43 3.82
C ASN A 153 31.17 55.49 5.35
N ALA A 154 31.46 54.37 6.01
CA ALA A 154 32.41 54.33 7.14
C ALA A 154 32.86 52.89 7.50
N THR A 155 34.10 52.66 7.24
CA THR A 155 35.17 51.84 7.88
C THR A 155 34.87 50.97 9.11
N PHE A 156 35.34 49.71 8.96
CA PHE A 156 36.03 48.84 9.89
C PHE A 156 35.79 48.92 11.41
N ASP A 157 35.31 47.80 11.99
CA ASP A 157 36.11 47.16 13.05
C ASP A 157 35.80 45.65 13.16
N LYS A 158 36.85 44.84 13.08
CA LYS A 158 36.85 43.41 13.36
C LYS A 158 36.77 43.21 14.88
N LYS A 159 35.71 42.57 15.37
CA LYS A 159 35.76 41.75 16.58
C LYS A 159 35.16 40.40 16.33
N GLN A 160 36.04 39.43 16.16
CA GLN A 160 35.74 38.02 16.30
C GLN A 160 35.20 37.76 17.71
N THR A 161 33.96 37.34 17.80
CA THR A 161 33.44 36.57 18.95
C THR A 161 32.78 35.32 18.40
N ASP A 162 33.50 34.22 18.55
CA ASP A 162 32.98 32.87 18.43
C ASP A 162 31.75 32.71 19.35
N ASN A 163 30.59 32.60 18.74
CA ASN A 163 29.40 32.02 19.35
C ASN A 163 28.74 31.15 18.29
N SER A 164 29.20 29.88 18.22
CA SER A 164 28.51 28.79 17.55
C SER A 164 27.22 28.48 18.30
N LYS A 165 26.21 29.35 18.23
CA LYS A 165 24.83 28.99 18.43
C LYS A 165 24.39 28.31 17.15
N THR A 166 24.38 27.00 17.11
CA THR A 166 23.65 26.21 16.15
C THR A 166 22.20 26.65 16.26
N GLN A 167 21.76 27.57 15.42
CA GLN A 167 20.33 27.88 15.24
C GLN A 167 19.72 26.61 14.69
N SER A 168 18.94 25.90 15.51
CA SER A 168 18.11 24.81 15.03
C SER A 168 17.02 25.44 14.15
N THR A 169 17.26 25.47 12.85
CA THR A 169 16.25 25.85 11.87
C THR A 169 15.10 24.85 12.01
N THR A 170 13.95 25.31 12.49
CA THR A 170 12.76 24.48 12.56
C THR A 170 12.26 24.27 11.14
N ILE A 171 12.32 23.04 10.64
CA ILE A 171 11.87 22.67 9.30
C ILE A 171 10.49 22.03 9.40
N LYS A 172 9.54 22.47 8.59
CA LYS A 172 8.30 21.77 8.37
C LYS A 172 8.55 20.69 7.30
N PRO A 173 8.48 19.39 7.66
CA PRO A 173 8.85 18.32 6.74
C PRO A 173 7.83 18.16 5.60
N GLY A 174 8.33 17.92 4.38
CA GLY A 174 7.54 17.53 3.22
C GLY A 174 7.11 16.06 3.27
N LEU A 175 6.32 15.64 2.27
CA LEU A 175 5.69 14.30 2.31
C LEU A 175 6.71 13.16 2.23
N PHE A 176 7.72 13.28 1.40
CA PHE A 176 8.76 12.25 1.29
C PHE A 176 9.66 12.21 2.52
N HIS A 177 9.97 13.37 3.11
CA HIS A 177 10.70 13.44 4.39
C HIS A 177 9.91 12.72 5.51
N ILE A 178 8.60 13.00 5.64
CA ILE A 178 7.72 12.31 6.60
C ILE A 178 7.78 10.79 6.40
N TRP A 179 7.67 10.32 5.17
CA TRP A 179 7.78 8.90 4.86
C TRP A 179 9.12 8.31 5.27
N CYS A 180 10.23 8.94 4.88
CA CYS A 180 11.56 8.47 5.22
C CYS A 180 11.79 8.43 6.75
N ASN A 181 11.25 9.42 7.46
CA ASN A 181 11.31 9.44 8.92
C ASN A 181 10.51 8.30 9.55
N LEU A 182 9.23 8.14 9.18
CA LEU A 182 8.35 7.12 9.74
C LEU A 182 8.78 5.70 9.40
N SER A 183 9.39 5.50 8.22
CA SER A 183 9.89 4.20 7.77
C SER A 183 11.34 3.91 8.17
N ASN A 184 11.97 4.77 9.00
CA ASN A 184 13.38 4.67 9.41
C ASN A 184 14.37 4.65 8.24
N GLN A 185 14.10 5.42 7.19
CA GLN A 185 14.91 5.54 5.97
C GLN A 185 15.41 6.97 5.72
N LEU A 186 15.59 7.78 6.76
CA LEU A 186 16.08 9.16 6.62
C LEU A 186 17.42 9.27 5.87
N ASN A 187 18.24 8.23 5.93
CA ASN A 187 19.49 8.16 5.18
C ASN A 187 19.31 8.09 3.65
N LYS A 188 18.08 7.84 3.17
CA LYS A 188 17.73 7.85 1.74
C LYS A 188 17.08 9.17 1.30
N TYR A 189 16.77 10.06 2.24
CA TYR A 189 16.18 11.35 1.93
C TYR A 189 17.23 12.35 1.45
N THR A 190 16.94 13.02 0.34
CA THR A 190 17.67 14.19 -0.15
C THR A 190 16.68 15.27 -0.56
N PRO A 191 16.99 16.58 -0.40
CA PRO A 191 16.04 17.64 -0.76
C PRO A 191 15.69 17.70 -2.25
N ASP A 192 16.54 17.19 -3.13
CA ASP A 192 16.41 17.15 -4.57
C ASP A 192 15.90 15.82 -5.12
N PHE A 193 15.27 15.00 -4.26
CA PHE A 193 14.75 13.68 -4.59
C PHE A 193 13.88 13.67 -5.85
N THR A 194 13.88 12.54 -6.52
CA THR A 194 13.08 12.22 -7.70
C THR A 194 12.00 11.17 -7.38
N LEU A 195 11.12 10.88 -8.34
CA LEU A 195 10.15 9.80 -8.19
C LEU A 195 10.83 8.43 -8.01
N GLN A 196 11.99 8.22 -8.64
CA GLN A 196 12.74 6.97 -8.51
C GLN A 196 13.26 6.79 -7.07
N ASP A 197 13.76 7.85 -6.45
CA ASP A 197 14.21 7.80 -5.06
C ASP A 197 13.08 7.38 -4.12
N ILE A 198 11.85 7.86 -4.38
CA ILE A 198 10.68 7.43 -3.62
C ILE A 198 10.37 5.95 -3.86
N ILE A 199 10.37 5.50 -5.12
CA ILE A 199 10.13 4.08 -5.49
C ILE A 199 11.11 3.16 -4.78
N ASP A 200 12.38 3.54 -4.71
CA ASP A 200 13.46 2.77 -4.08
C ASP A 200 13.34 2.68 -2.55
N THR A 201 12.41 3.43 -1.94
CA THR A 201 12.06 3.32 -0.51
C THR A 201 10.82 2.48 -0.24
N LEU A 202 10.07 2.11 -1.26
CA LEU A 202 8.86 1.28 -1.07
C LEU A 202 9.23 -0.13 -0.60
N PRO A 203 8.41 -0.75 0.26
CA PRO A 203 8.58 -2.15 0.63
C PRO A 203 8.59 -3.05 -0.62
N VAL A 204 9.51 -3.98 -0.67
CA VAL A 204 9.69 -4.87 -1.83
C VAL A 204 8.81 -6.11 -1.67
N TYR A 205 7.98 -6.36 -2.67
CA TYR A 205 7.13 -7.54 -2.78
C TYR A 205 7.10 -8.05 -4.22
N THR A 206 7.06 -9.37 -4.37
CA THR A 206 6.83 -10.04 -5.65
C THR A 206 5.42 -10.56 -5.68
N THR A 207 4.60 -10.05 -6.60
CA THR A 207 3.17 -10.34 -6.66
C THR A 207 2.76 -10.79 -8.06
N THR A 208 1.95 -11.84 -8.14
CA THR A 208 1.35 -12.29 -9.41
C THR A 208 0.46 -11.20 -10.00
N GLY A 209 0.64 -10.87 -11.27
CA GLY A 209 -0.24 -9.95 -11.99
C GLY A 209 -1.58 -10.60 -12.34
N VAL A 210 -2.70 -9.92 -12.05
CA VAL A 210 -4.06 -10.45 -12.29
C VAL A 210 -4.35 -10.81 -13.76
N SER A 211 -3.60 -10.25 -14.69
CA SER A 211 -3.76 -10.46 -16.14
C SER A 211 -2.76 -11.48 -16.69
N GLU A 212 -1.90 -12.04 -15.87
CA GLU A 212 -0.96 -13.06 -16.32
C GLU A 212 -1.71 -14.35 -16.67
N PRO A 213 -1.35 -15.04 -17.78
CA PRO A 213 -2.01 -16.30 -18.14
C PRO A 213 -1.99 -17.35 -17.02
N ARG A 214 -0.93 -17.41 -16.23
CA ARG A 214 -0.78 -18.33 -15.09
C ARG A 214 -1.70 -17.98 -13.91
N ALA A 215 -2.26 -16.78 -13.88
CA ALA A 215 -3.23 -16.34 -12.87
C ALA A 215 -4.67 -16.72 -13.21
N ILE A 216 -4.90 -17.37 -14.36
CA ILE A 216 -6.23 -17.72 -14.86
C ILE A 216 -6.31 -19.24 -15.06
N LEU A 217 -7.05 -19.91 -14.18
CA LEU A 217 -7.20 -21.34 -14.20
C LEU A 217 -8.62 -21.73 -14.67
N LYS A 218 -8.71 -22.54 -15.73
CA LYS A 218 -9.98 -23.12 -16.16
C LYS A 218 -10.38 -24.25 -15.21
N VAL A 219 -11.63 -24.23 -14.75
CA VAL A 219 -12.23 -25.26 -13.88
C VAL A 219 -13.51 -25.80 -14.52
N ALA A 220 -13.81 -27.05 -14.25
CA ALA A 220 -15.04 -27.68 -14.74
C ALA A 220 -16.20 -27.49 -13.73
N THR A 221 -15.88 -27.36 -12.46
CA THR A 221 -16.85 -27.25 -11.37
C THR A 221 -17.44 -25.84 -11.31
N LEU A 222 -18.75 -25.72 -11.43
CA LEU A 222 -19.49 -24.45 -11.33
C LEU A 222 -19.80 -24.08 -9.87
N ASP A 223 -19.97 -25.07 -9.00
CA ASP A 223 -20.21 -24.85 -7.57
C ASP A 223 -18.89 -24.45 -6.87
N GLN A 224 -18.71 -23.16 -6.69
CA GLN A 224 -17.50 -22.60 -6.09
C GLN A 224 -17.35 -22.96 -4.61
N ALA A 225 -18.45 -23.16 -3.88
CA ALA A 225 -18.40 -23.59 -2.48
C ALA A 225 -17.92 -25.05 -2.37
N LYS A 226 -18.47 -25.95 -3.21
CA LYS A 226 -18.03 -27.35 -3.29
C LYS A 226 -16.56 -27.44 -3.68
N LEU A 227 -16.13 -26.68 -4.69
CA LEU A 227 -14.74 -26.66 -5.13
C LEU A 227 -13.78 -26.24 -4.01
N LYS A 228 -14.09 -25.16 -3.27
CA LYS A 228 -13.26 -24.68 -2.17
C LYS A 228 -13.27 -25.59 -0.96
N GLY A 229 -14.39 -26.26 -0.68
CA GLY A 229 -14.44 -27.33 0.35
C GLY A 229 -13.57 -28.53 -0.01
N ASN A 230 -13.51 -28.93 -1.27
CA ASN A 230 -12.57 -29.97 -1.72
C ASN A 230 -11.14 -29.45 -1.79
N PHE A 231 -10.93 -28.19 -2.16
CA PHE A 231 -9.61 -27.54 -2.07
C PHE A 231 -9.07 -27.57 -0.64
N GLN A 232 -9.89 -27.31 0.36
CA GLN A 232 -9.49 -27.42 1.77
C GLN A 232 -8.92 -28.80 2.09
N LYS A 233 -9.62 -29.88 1.70
CA LYS A 233 -9.15 -31.24 1.98
C LYS A 233 -7.79 -31.49 1.34
N VAL A 234 -7.64 -31.15 0.06
CA VAL A 234 -6.38 -31.32 -0.68
C VAL A 234 -5.27 -30.45 -0.08
N PHE A 235 -5.59 -29.21 0.30
CA PHE A 235 -4.65 -28.30 0.94
C PHE A 235 -4.16 -28.85 2.28
N GLU A 236 -5.05 -29.29 3.16
CA GLU A 236 -4.69 -29.80 4.48
C GLU A 236 -3.86 -31.11 4.39
N GLU A 237 -4.17 -31.96 3.42
CA GLU A 237 -3.35 -33.17 3.15
C GLU A 237 -1.97 -32.78 2.62
N SER A 238 -1.89 -31.86 1.65
CA SER A 238 -0.63 -31.38 1.11
C SER A 238 0.17 -30.65 2.18
N TRP A 239 -0.46 -29.81 3.00
CA TRP A 239 0.18 -29.12 4.11
C TRP A 239 0.93 -30.08 5.04
N LYS A 240 0.30 -31.21 5.41
CA LYS A 240 0.91 -32.23 6.26
C LYS A 240 2.10 -32.94 5.59
N LYS A 241 2.05 -33.16 4.26
CA LYS A 241 3.11 -33.81 3.49
C LYS A 241 4.25 -32.86 3.13
N ASP A 242 3.89 -31.64 2.68
CA ASP A 242 4.83 -30.64 2.13
C ASP A 242 5.53 -29.80 3.19
N SER A 243 5.12 -29.92 4.47
CA SER A 243 5.88 -29.31 5.58
C SER A 243 7.36 -29.73 5.60
N GLN A 244 7.71 -30.81 4.91
CA GLN A 244 9.09 -31.30 4.73
C GLN A 244 9.79 -30.72 3.48
N ASN A 245 9.04 -30.24 2.48
CA ASN A 245 9.56 -29.83 1.17
C ASN A 245 9.43 -28.32 0.93
N LEU A 246 8.38 -27.89 0.22
CA LEU A 246 8.18 -26.51 -0.20
C LEU A 246 8.07 -25.55 1.01
N LEU A 247 7.22 -25.91 1.98
CA LEU A 247 6.99 -25.07 3.15
C LEU A 247 8.27 -24.94 4.00
N LYS A 248 8.98 -26.06 4.21
CA LYS A 248 10.25 -26.05 4.92
C LYS A 248 11.33 -25.27 4.18
N LYS A 249 11.40 -25.39 2.85
CA LYS A 249 12.33 -24.64 1.99
C LYS A 249 12.26 -23.14 2.23
N TYR A 250 11.05 -22.62 2.46
CA TYR A 250 10.78 -21.20 2.67
C TYR A 250 10.53 -20.82 4.14
N GLY A 251 10.73 -21.75 5.07
CA GLY A 251 10.54 -21.48 6.50
C GLY A 251 9.10 -21.19 6.90
N ILE A 252 8.12 -21.60 6.10
CA ILE A 252 6.70 -21.41 6.40
C ILE A 252 6.28 -22.38 7.49
N LEU A 253 5.80 -21.85 8.62
CA LEU A 253 5.48 -22.63 9.83
C LEU A 253 3.98 -22.72 10.10
N SER A 254 3.21 -21.71 9.71
CA SER A 254 1.77 -21.66 9.96
C SER A 254 1.05 -20.87 8.87
N TYR A 255 -0.27 -20.99 8.85
CA TYR A 255 -1.13 -20.24 7.95
C TYR A 255 -2.39 -19.73 8.66
N LYS A 256 -3.02 -18.70 8.08
CA LYS A 256 -4.35 -18.23 8.43
C LYS A 256 -5.21 -18.11 7.19
N CYS A 257 -6.46 -18.53 7.30
CA CYS A 257 -7.43 -18.43 6.21
C CYS A 257 -8.32 -17.22 6.40
N ILE A 258 -8.50 -16.48 5.34
CA ILE A 258 -9.31 -15.26 5.28
C ILE A 258 -10.29 -15.39 4.12
N ILE A 259 -11.53 -15.06 4.36
CA ILE A 259 -12.54 -14.96 3.31
C ILE A 259 -13.09 -13.54 3.22
N THR A 260 -13.44 -13.13 2.02
CA THR A 260 -14.15 -11.87 1.77
C THR A 260 -15.46 -12.11 1.03
N ASN A 261 -16.51 -11.44 1.50
CA ASN A 261 -17.82 -11.43 0.87
C ASN A 261 -18.39 -9.99 0.96
N GLY A 262 -18.54 -9.31 -0.17
CA GLY A 262 -18.94 -7.92 -0.19
C GLY A 262 -17.95 -7.04 0.59
N THR A 263 -18.44 -6.34 1.61
CA THR A 263 -17.62 -5.49 2.50
C THR A 263 -17.08 -6.22 3.73
N LYS A 264 -17.44 -7.50 3.90
CA LYS A 264 -17.07 -8.26 5.09
C LYS A 264 -15.83 -9.10 4.83
N GLU A 265 -14.83 -8.95 5.69
CA GLU A 265 -13.68 -9.83 5.84
C GLU A 265 -13.88 -10.70 7.09
N THR A 266 -13.58 -12.00 6.99
CA THR A 266 -13.59 -12.92 8.12
C THR A 266 -12.25 -13.63 8.18
N ILE A 267 -11.59 -13.54 9.33
CA ILE A 267 -10.24 -14.07 9.59
C ILE A 267 -10.35 -15.38 10.38
N ASP A 268 -9.32 -16.24 10.26
CA ASP A 268 -9.22 -17.53 10.95
C ASP A 268 -10.38 -18.50 10.62
N VAL A 269 -10.75 -18.51 9.34
CA VAL A 269 -11.84 -19.39 8.84
C VAL A 269 -11.38 -20.83 8.81
N THR A 270 -12.21 -21.73 9.35
CA THR A 270 -11.96 -23.17 9.42
C THR A 270 -12.70 -23.98 8.34
N ASP A 271 -13.69 -23.37 7.67
CA ASP A 271 -14.44 -23.99 6.57
C ASP A 271 -14.34 -23.10 5.32
N PHE A 272 -13.52 -23.50 4.35
CA PHE A 272 -13.26 -22.74 3.13
C PHE A 272 -14.46 -22.62 2.21
N SER A 273 -15.41 -23.58 2.30
CA SER A 273 -16.65 -23.58 1.52
C SER A 273 -17.53 -22.37 1.83
N THR A 274 -17.41 -21.81 3.04
CA THR A 274 -18.17 -20.63 3.50
C THR A 274 -17.83 -19.35 2.73
N SER A 275 -16.68 -19.33 2.01
CA SER A 275 -16.37 -18.25 1.10
C SER A 275 -17.31 -18.17 -0.11
N GLY A 276 -18.00 -19.26 -0.45
CA GLY A 276 -18.95 -19.30 -1.56
C GLY A 276 -18.36 -18.74 -2.85
N LYS A 277 -18.96 -17.68 -3.40
CA LYS A 277 -18.48 -16.96 -4.59
C LYS A 277 -17.41 -15.89 -4.26
N GLY A 278 -17.17 -15.60 -2.98
CA GLY A 278 -16.19 -14.62 -2.54
C GLY A 278 -14.74 -15.08 -2.65
N GLY A 279 -13.80 -14.23 -2.27
CA GLY A 279 -12.38 -14.54 -2.26
C GLY A 279 -11.97 -15.42 -1.09
N LEU A 280 -11.04 -16.33 -1.32
CA LEU A 280 -10.33 -17.10 -0.30
C LEU A 280 -8.85 -16.73 -0.36
N LYS A 281 -8.29 -16.31 0.76
CA LYS A 281 -6.86 -15.98 0.93
C LYS A 281 -6.28 -16.86 2.03
N ILE A 282 -5.12 -17.42 1.78
CA ILE A 282 -4.33 -18.15 2.78
C ILE A 282 -3.02 -17.39 2.97
N GLN A 283 -2.86 -16.79 4.13
CA GLN A 283 -1.63 -16.10 4.54
C GLN A 283 -0.67 -17.06 5.20
N PHE A 284 0.61 -16.96 4.87
CA PHE A 284 1.69 -17.80 5.39
C PHE A 284 2.60 -17.00 6.31
N PHE A 285 2.98 -17.64 7.41
CA PHE A 285 3.82 -17.07 8.45
C PHE A 285 5.11 -17.90 8.59
N GLU A 286 6.23 -17.21 8.62
CA GLU A 286 7.55 -17.77 8.92
C GLU A 286 7.79 -17.70 10.45
N ASN A 287 8.70 -16.88 10.94
CA ASN A 287 8.99 -16.73 12.37
C ASN A 287 8.40 -15.45 12.99
N SER A 288 7.39 -14.84 12.35
CA SER A 288 6.83 -13.56 12.76
C SER A 288 5.31 -13.62 12.93
N GLU A 289 4.76 -12.67 13.64
CA GLU A 289 3.30 -12.47 13.73
C GLU A 289 2.72 -11.86 12.44
N THR A 290 3.58 -11.34 11.57
CA THR A 290 3.17 -10.76 10.27
C THR A 290 3.34 -11.77 9.16
N PRO A 291 2.37 -11.89 8.23
CA PRO A 291 2.49 -12.81 7.11
C PRO A 291 3.58 -12.34 6.13
N THR A 292 4.33 -13.30 5.57
CA THR A 292 5.39 -13.05 4.59
C THR A 292 5.00 -13.45 3.17
N ALA A 293 3.93 -14.20 3.02
CA ALA A 293 3.35 -14.54 1.73
C ALA A 293 1.84 -14.81 1.85
N PHE A 294 1.14 -14.79 0.73
CA PHE A 294 -0.19 -15.36 0.63
C PHE A 294 -0.43 -16.00 -0.73
N ILE A 295 -1.37 -16.93 -0.78
CA ILE A 295 -2.07 -17.35 -1.99
C ILE A 295 -3.53 -16.90 -1.90
N TRP A 296 -4.15 -16.61 -3.03
CA TRP A 296 -5.53 -16.15 -3.09
C TRP A 296 -6.22 -16.66 -4.34
N MET A 297 -7.48 -17.06 -4.17
CA MET A 297 -8.32 -17.53 -5.26
C MET A 297 -9.72 -16.96 -5.22
N ARG A 298 -10.33 -16.82 -6.40
CA ARG A 298 -11.73 -16.47 -6.58
C ARG A 298 -12.25 -16.97 -7.92
N GLY A 299 -13.43 -17.54 -7.93
CA GLY A 299 -14.12 -17.88 -9.19
C GLY A 299 -14.64 -16.64 -9.89
N SER A 300 -14.62 -16.64 -11.21
CA SER A 300 -15.29 -15.62 -12.01
C SER A 300 -16.81 -15.76 -11.85
N GLY A 301 -17.52 -14.63 -11.87
CA GLY A 301 -18.99 -14.64 -11.83
C GLY A 301 -19.63 -14.96 -13.19
N THR A 302 -18.87 -14.88 -14.29
CA THR A 302 -19.38 -14.95 -15.65
C THR A 302 -18.74 -16.06 -16.50
N GLU A 303 -17.59 -16.55 -16.09
CA GLU A 303 -16.82 -17.54 -16.84
C GLU A 303 -16.40 -18.72 -15.94
N PRO A 304 -16.23 -19.95 -16.48
CA PRO A 304 -15.76 -21.11 -15.71
C PRO A 304 -14.24 -21.04 -15.48
N VAL A 305 -13.80 -19.96 -14.86
CA VAL A 305 -12.39 -19.73 -14.53
C VAL A 305 -12.24 -19.29 -13.07
N PHE A 306 -11.15 -19.70 -12.47
CA PHE A 306 -10.64 -19.15 -11.21
C PHE A 306 -9.48 -18.20 -11.49
N ARG A 307 -9.46 -17.08 -10.78
CA ARG A 307 -8.28 -16.25 -10.69
C ARG A 307 -7.54 -16.62 -9.43
N ILE A 308 -6.25 -16.82 -9.58
CA ILE A 308 -5.33 -17.15 -8.50
C ILE A 308 -4.22 -16.12 -8.44
N MET A 309 -3.70 -15.87 -7.27
CA MET A 309 -2.60 -14.91 -7.07
C MET A 309 -1.75 -15.33 -5.89
N CYS A 310 -0.46 -15.07 -6.00
CA CYS A 310 0.49 -15.16 -4.93
C CYS A 310 1.15 -13.80 -4.69
N ASP A 311 1.41 -13.48 -3.43
CA ASP A 311 2.16 -12.30 -2.99
C ASP A 311 3.23 -12.75 -2.00
N VAL A 312 4.45 -12.32 -2.20
CA VAL A 312 5.61 -12.72 -1.40
C VAL A 312 6.40 -11.49 -1.01
N LYS A 313 6.75 -11.36 0.25
CA LYS A 313 7.66 -10.32 0.74
C LYS A 313 9.05 -10.52 0.17
N GLY A 314 9.63 -9.43 -0.32
CA GLY A 314 10.96 -9.39 -0.95
C GLY A 314 10.92 -9.60 -2.47
N ASP A 315 12.09 -9.46 -3.09
CA ASP A 315 12.32 -9.78 -4.50
C ASP A 315 12.60 -11.27 -4.66
N ASN A 316 11.54 -12.08 -4.65
CA ASN A 316 11.65 -13.55 -4.69
C ASN A 316 10.66 -14.15 -5.69
N SER A 317 10.97 -13.99 -6.97
CA SER A 317 10.17 -14.53 -8.07
C SER A 317 10.11 -16.06 -8.09
N ILE A 318 11.14 -16.74 -7.53
CA ILE A 318 11.15 -18.20 -7.45
C ILE A 318 10.12 -18.67 -6.42
N LYS A 319 10.10 -18.08 -5.23
CA LYS A 319 9.14 -18.41 -4.17
C LYS A 319 7.70 -18.12 -4.63
N GLU A 320 7.49 -16.96 -5.25
CA GLU A 320 6.17 -16.57 -5.79
C GLU A 320 5.68 -17.60 -6.82
N LYS A 321 6.53 -17.97 -7.77
CA LYS A 321 6.21 -18.95 -8.81
C LYS A 321 5.89 -20.33 -8.22
N GLU A 322 6.72 -20.84 -7.31
CA GLU A 322 6.53 -22.16 -6.72
C GLU A 322 5.25 -22.24 -5.86
N LEU A 323 4.93 -21.17 -5.09
CA LEU A 323 3.69 -21.11 -4.31
C LEU A 323 2.45 -21.04 -5.23
N LEU A 324 2.51 -20.28 -6.31
CA LEU A 324 1.42 -20.18 -7.29
C LEU A 324 1.22 -21.50 -8.05
N GLU A 325 2.31 -22.20 -8.40
CA GLU A 325 2.25 -23.52 -9.02
C GLU A 325 1.65 -24.55 -8.06
N TRP A 326 2.04 -24.51 -6.78
CA TRP A 326 1.44 -25.35 -5.75
C TRP A 326 -0.06 -25.08 -5.60
N GLU A 327 -0.50 -23.84 -5.49
CA GLU A 327 -1.93 -23.47 -5.47
C GLU A 327 -2.67 -24.01 -6.70
N THR A 328 -2.05 -23.88 -7.88
CA THR A 328 -2.62 -24.39 -9.14
C THR A 328 -2.85 -25.88 -9.10
N LEU A 329 -1.87 -26.66 -8.65
CA LEU A 329 -1.97 -28.13 -8.55
C LEU A 329 -3.06 -28.56 -7.56
N LEU A 330 -3.13 -27.91 -6.40
CA LEU A 330 -4.16 -28.18 -5.40
C LEU A 330 -5.56 -27.89 -5.93
N LEU A 331 -5.72 -26.75 -6.65
CA LEU A 331 -7.02 -26.37 -7.21
C LEU A 331 -7.45 -27.29 -8.35
N GLN A 332 -6.53 -27.77 -9.18
CA GLN A 332 -6.79 -28.77 -10.23
C GLN A 332 -7.23 -30.12 -9.64
N GLU A 333 -6.61 -30.54 -8.55
CA GLU A 333 -7.01 -31.77 -7.86
C GLU A 333 -8.39 -31.62 -7.21
N ALA A 334 -8.65 -30.48 -6.56
CA ALA A 334 -9.96 -30.17 -6.00
C ALA A 334 -11.06 -30.13 -7.07
N ASP A 335 -10.77 -29.62 -8.27
CA ASP A 335 -11.73 -29.61 -9.39
C ASP A 335 -12.07 -31.03 -9.86
N LYS A 336 -11.08 -31.95 -9.91
CA LYS A 336 -11.31 -33.37 -10.20
C LYS A 336 -12.20 -34.02 -9.17
N LEU A 337 -11.99 -33.76 -7.88
CA LEU A 337 -12.80 -34.29 -6.77
C LEU A 337 -14.20 -33.67 -6.71
N SER A 338 -14.45 -32.61 -7.44
CA SER A 338 -15.71 -31.88 -7.42
C SER A 338 -16.65 -32.27 -8.56
N LYS A 339 -16.17 -33.06 -9.51
CA LYS A 339 -16.99 -33.65 -10.59
C LYS A 339 -17.83 -34.75 -10.04
#